data_e208d53ca851e4d1f38af2a385cbe6ee
#
_entry.id   e208d53ca851e4d1f38af2a385cbe6ee
#
_cell.length_a   1.000
_cell.length_b   1.000
_cell.length_c   1.000
_cell.angle_alpha   90.00
_cell.angle_beta   90.00
_cell.angle_gamma   90.00
#
_symmetry.space_group_name_H-M   'P 1'
#
loop_
_entity.id
_entity.type
_entity.pdbx_description
1 polymer ?
#
loop_
_entity_poly.entity_id
_entity_poly.type
_entity_poly.pdbx_seq_one_letter_code
_entity_poly.pdbx_strand_id
1 'polypeptide(L)'
;MLPFEIPPGTTLDALVTTVIPEAHARLVPASAGKEPFACVVELEPDLSWLVTLDGQKMTARAGSEKNVDARIRSRRAWAEAFLADWTGEGKLVPKGPPPEGAILISDPRALKRLRMVTGVVELALRDFDADGEPPRRVSMTVAVGGPARKVEPDPDVVIETGSATYLRVLSGELAPEDALADGDVTVTGKRLVAMQFALALSALVPKKGG
;
A
#
# COMPACT_ATOMS: atom_id res chain seq x y z
N MET A 1 5.58 -19.13 -1.66
CA MET A 1 5.19 -19.17 -0.21
C MET A 1 5.49 -17.79 0.31
N LEU A 2 4.51 -17.11 0.90
CA LEU A 2 4.76 -15.80 1.47
C LEU A 2 5.73 -15.90 2.61
N PRO A 3 6.54 -14.86 2.82
CA PRO A 3 7.47 -14.82 3.92
C PRO A 3 6.78 -14.67 5.29
N PHE A 4 5.46 -14.51 5.33
CA PHE A 4 4.70 -14.52 6.57
C PHE A 4 3.25 -14.98 6.35
N GLU A 5 2.69 -15.61 7.36
CA GLU A 5 1.31 -16.03 7.41
C GLU A 5 0.51 -15.03 8.24
N ILE A 6 -0.69 -14.71 7.78
CA ILE A 6 -1.67 -13.96 8.56
C ILE A 6 -2.54 -15.01 9.25
N PRO A 7 -2.49 -15.11 10.60
CA PRO A 7 -3.29 -16.10 11.31
C PRO A 7 -4.80 -15.88 11.07
N PRO A 8 -5.59 -16.96 10.97
CA PRO A 8 -7.05 -16.85 10.94
C PRO A 8 -7.58 -16.04 12.14
N GLY A 9 -8.62 -15.25 11.92
CA GLY A 9 -9.18 -14.40 12.96
C GLY A 9 -8.36 -13.15 13.31
N THR A 10 -7.30 -12.84 12.55
CA THR A 10 -6.55 -11.59 12.71
C THR A 10 -7.46 -10.39 12.49
N THR A 11 -7.49 -9.46 13.43
CA THR A 11 -8.20 -8.18 13.27
C THR A 11 -7.32 -7.17 12.52
N LEU A 12 -7.91 -6.10 11.98
CA LEU A 12 -7.14 -5.01 11.35
C LEU A 12 -6.13 -4.39 12.33
N ASP A 13 -6.52 -4.23 13.60
CA ASP A 13 -5.61 -3.71 14.62
C ASP A 13 -4.43 -4.65 14.85
N ALA A 14 -4.68 -5.94 15.04
CA ALA A 14 -3.63 -6.95 15.21
C ALA A 14 -2.74 -7.05 13.94
N LEU A 15 -3.33 -6.94 12.75
CA LEU A 15 -2.58 -6.92 11.49
C LEU A 15 -1.56 -5.77 11.49
N VAL A 16 -2.01 -4.55 11.78
CA VAL A 16 -1.17 -3.34 11.71
C VAL A 16 -0.20 -3.23 12.88
N THR A 17 -0.62 -3.59 14.10
CA THR A 17 0.19 -3.37 15.31
C THR A 17 1.12 -4.54 15.65
N THR A 18 0.87 -5.72 15.12
CA THR A 18 1.62 -6.94 15.48
C THR A 18 2.12 -7.69 14.25
N VAL A 19 1.22 -8.18 13.40
CA VAL A 19 1.59 -9.10 12.31
C VAL A 19 2.54 -8.44 11.30
N ILE A 20 2.22 -7.25 10.81
CA ILE A 20 3.08 -6.52 9.87
C ILE A 20 4.41 -6.12 10.50
N PRO A 21 4.49 -5.54 11.71
CA PRO A 21 5.77 -5.26 12.38
C PRO A 21 6.66 -6.47 12.58
N GLU A 22 6.10 -7.61 12.98
CA GLU A 22 6.86 -8.86 13.15
C GLU A 22 7.37 -9.40 11.81
N ALA A 23 6.54 -9.36 10.77
CA ALA A 23 6.94 -9.74 9.42
C ALA A 23 8.07 -8.83 8.91
N HIS A 24 7.93 -7.52 9.10
CA HIS A 24 8.93 -6.52 8.75
C HIS A 24 10.28 -6.81 9.43
N ALA A 25 10.30 -7.06 10.73
CA ALA A 25 11.53 -7.36 11.47
C ALA A 25 12.25 -8.62 10.97
N ARG A 26 11.51 -9.60 10.43
CA ARG A 26 12.07 -10.84 9.86
C ARG A 26 12.59 -10.67 8.44
N LEU A 27 11.94 -9.82 7.64
CA LEU A 27 12.20 -9.70 6.20
C LEU A 27 13.23 -8.63 5.87
N VAL A 28 13.32 -7.60 6.68
CA VAL A 28 14.22 -6.48 6.45
C VAL A 28 15.62 -6.79 6.98
N PRO A 29 16.66 -6.75 6.13
CA PRO A 29 18.01 -7.03 6.58
C PRO A 29 18.49 -6.02 7.64
N ALA A 30 19.32 -6.46 8.57
CA ALA A 30 19.92 -5.61 9.60
C ALA A 30 20.77 -4.45 9.02
N SER A 31 21.23 -4.60 7.78
CA SER A 31 21.94 -3.58 7.02
C SER A 31 21.02 -2.53 6.37
N ALA A 32 19.70 -2.67 6.50
CA ALA A 32 18.78 -1.64 6.01
C ALA A 32 19.06 -0.30 6.66
N GLY A 33 19.11 0.76 5.83
CA GLY A 33 19.47 2.10 6.31
C GLY A 33 18.53 2.59 7.40
N LYS A 34 19.08 3.33 8.35
CA LYS A 34 18.35 3.91 9.49
C LYS A 34 17.76 5.28 9.13
N GLU A 35 16.99 5.37 8.08
CA GLU A 35 16.22 6.59 7.82
C GLU A 35 14.80 6.42 8.41
N PRO A 36 14.46 7.11 9.49
CA PRO A 36 13.14 7.00 10.08
C PRO A 36 12.09 7.52 9.09
N PHE A 37 10.99 6.79 8.96
CA PHE A 37 9.86 7.16 8.12
C PHE A 37 8.58 7.02 8.95
N ALA A 38 7.73 8.03 8.92
CA ALA A 38 6.46 8.04 9.64
C ALA A 38 5.29 8.12 8.67
N CYS A 39 4.31 7.25 8.88
CA CYS A 39 3.09 7.22 8.09
C CYS A 39 1.86 7.14 9.01
N VAL A 40 0.82 7.88 8.70
CA VAL A 40 -0.49 7.69 9.31
C VAL A 40 -1.36 6.88 8.36
N VAL A 41 -1.94 5.80 8.85
CA VAL A 41 -2.93 4.98 8.15
C VAL A 41 -4.29 5.28 8.78
N GLU A 42 -5.21 5.79 7.99
CA GLU A 42 -6.58 6.14 8.39
C GLU A 42 -7.57 5.25 7.65
N LEU A 43 -8.36 4.48 8.39
CA LEU A 43 -9.47 3.69 7.86
C LEU A 43 -10.78 4.27 8.37
N GLU A 44 -11.46 4.97 7.50
CA GLU A 44 -12.75 5.59 7.85
C GLU A 44 -13.81 4.55 8.19
N PRO A 45 -14.66 4.81 9.20
CA PRO A 45 -14.82 6.12 9.87
C PRO A 45 -13.96 6.32 11.12
N ASP A 46 -13.33 5.31 11.71
CA ASP A 46 -12.96 5.35 13.12
C ASP A 46 -11.57 4.77 13.49
N LEU A 47 -10.83 4.23 12.53
CA LEU A 47 -9.52 3.63 12.82
C LEU A 47 -8.38 4.49 12.28
N SER A 48 -7.37 4.68 13.10
CA SER A 48 -6.11 5.29 12.65
C SER A 48 -4.91 4.78 13.44
N TRP A 49 -3.77 4.63 12.74
CA TRP A 49 -2.51 4.25 13.34
C TRP A 49 -1.38 5.15 12.86
N LEU A 50 -0.51 5.51 13.80
CA LEU A 50 0.82 6.02 13.45
C LEU A 50 1.77 4.84 13.30
N VAL A 51 2.28 4.65 12.12
CA VAL A 51 3.29 3.66 11.77
C VAL A 51 4.63 4.34 11.63
N THR A 52 5.64 3.85 12.33
CA THR A 52 7.02 4.36 12.22
C THR A 52 7.97 3.25 11.83
N LEU A 53 8.87 3.55 10.91
CA LEU A 53 9.91 2.66 10.40
C LEU A 53 11.27 3.25 10.78
N ASP A 54 12.16 2.44 11.35
CA ASP A 54 13.56 2.79 11.64
C ASP A 54 14.44 1.56 11.42
N GLY A 55 14.93 1.42 10.21
CA GLY A 55 15.64 0.22 9.79
C GLY A 55 14.75 -1.02 9.89
N GLN A 56 15.18 -2.03 10.66
CA GLN A 56 14.40 -3.24 10.90
C GLN A 56 13.22 -3.05 11.86
N LYS A 57 13.21 -1.94 12.58
CA LYS A 57 12.18 -1.69 13.58
C LYS A 57 10.98 -1.01 12.93
N MET A 58 9.87 -1.69 12.91
CA MET A 58 8.56 -1.12 12.61
C MET A 58 7.73 -1.10 13.89
N THR A 59 7.09 0.01 14.17
CA THR A 59 6.11 0.11 15.26
C THR A 59 4.84 0.75 14.74
N ALA A 60 3.71 0.30 15.27
CA ALA A 60 2.42 0.92 15.00
C ALA A 60 1.69 1.13 16.33
N ARG A 61 1.05 2.27 16.47
CA ARG A 61 0.20 2.59 17.61
C ARG A 61 -1.05 3.31 17.16
N ALA A 62 -2.13 3.13 17.87
CA ALA A 62 -3.38 3.85 17.60
C ALA A 62 -3.15 5.37 17.71
N GLY A 63 -3.80 6.12 16.83
CA GLY A 63 -3.77 7.56 16.78
C GLY A 63 -3.17 8.13 15.50
N SER A 64 -3.16 9.45 15.41
CA SER A 64 -2.71 10.21 14.26
C SER A 64 -1.76 11.33 14.70
N GLU A 65 -0.82 11.69 13.84
CA GLU A 65 0.08 12.84 14.01
C GLU A 65 0.05 13.77 12.80
N LYS A 66 0.36 15.05 13.03
CA LYS A 66 0.37 16.06 11.95
C LYS A 66 1.64 15.99 11.10
N ASN A 67 2.78 15.76 11.75
CA ASN A 67 4.10 15.79 11.11
C ASN A 67 4.52 14.37 10.74
N VAL A 68 4.13 13.91 9.56
CA VAL A 68 4.47 12.58 9.03
C VAL A 68 4.90 12.69 7.57
N ASP A 69 5.66 11.71 7.10
CA ASP A 69 6.15 11.66 5.72
C ASP A 69 5.04 11.29 4.73
N ALA A 70 4.05 10.50 5.18
CA ALA A 70 2.92 10.09 4.36
C ALA A 70 1.62 9.91 5.17
N ARG A 71 0.49 10.04 4.48
CA ARG A 71 -0.84 9.67 4.99
C ARG A 71 -1.52 8.76 4.00
N ILE A 72 -2.09 7.67 4.49
CA ILE A 72 -2.88 6.73 3.71
C ILE A 72 -4.30 6.78 4.26
N ARG A 73 -5.28 6.97 3.38
CA ARG A 73 -6.69 6.95 3.74
C ARG A 73 -7.44 5.95 2.88
N SER A 74 -8.26 5.13 3.51
CA SER A 74 -9.16 4.20 2.84
C SER A 74 -10.42 3.98 3.70
N ARG A 75 -11.35 3.16 3.23
CA ARG A 75 -12.51 2.76 4.03
C ARG A 75 -12.21 1.46 4.77
N ARG A 76 -12.62 1.40 6.02
CA ARG A 76 -12.48 0.23 6.88
C ARG A 76 -13.07 -1.03 6.24
N ALA A 77 -14.27 -0.94 5.69
CA ALA A 77 -14.92 -2.08 5.04
C ALA A 77 -14.10 -2.70 3.90
N TRP A 78 -13.34 -1.89 3.16
CA TRP A 78 -12.45 -2.41 2.11
C TRP A 78 -11.22 -3.11 2.68
N ALA A 79 -10.63 -2.53 3.73
CA ALA A 79 -9.50 -3.16 4.42
C ALA A 79 -9.90 -4.49 5.07
N GLU A 80 -11.10 -4.58 5.66
CA GLU A 80 -11.66 -5.81 6.21
C GLU A 80 -11.91 -6.87 5.12
N ALA A 81 -12.41 -6.48 3.95
CA ALA A 81 -12.60 -7.41 2.83
C ALA A 81 -11.26 -7.96 2.31
N PHE A 82 -10.23 -7.11 2.18
CA PHE A 82 -8.88 -7.57 1.84
C PHE A 82 -8.30 -8.51 2.90
N LEU A 83 -8.45 -8.18 4.18
CA LEU A 83 -7.97 -9.02 5.27
C LEU A 83 -8.66 -10.40 5.28
N ALA A 84 -9.98 -10.44 5.10
CA ALA A 84 -10.74 -11.68 5.00
C ALA A 84 -10.24 -12.56 3.83
N ASP A 85 -9.94 -11.96 2.69
CA ASP A 85 -9.36 -12.68 1.56
C ASP A 85 -7.96 -13.25 1.88
N TRP A 86 -7.11 -12.45 2.52
CA TRP A 86 -5.76 -12.85 2.89
C TRP A 86 -5.73 -13.97 3.94
N THR A 87 -6.73 -14.05 4.81
CA THR A 87 -6.89 -15.15 5.78
C THR A 87 -7.59 -16.38 5.19
N GLY A 88 -8.01 -16.32 3.91
CA GLY A 88 -8.72 -17.39 3.23
C GLY A 88 -10.23 -17.44 3.52
N GLU A 89 -10.75 -16.46 4.25
CA GLU A 89 -12.17 -16.35 4.61
C GLU A 89 -12.98 -15.54 3.59
N GLY A 90 -12.29 -14.78 2.73
CA GLY A 90 -12.89 -13.92 1.72
C GLY A 90 -13.07 -14.57 0.35
N LYS A 91 -13.66 -13.82 -0.57
CA LYS A 91 -13.95 -14.22 -1.94
C LYS A 91 -13.38 -13.26 -2.97
N LEU A 92 -12.37 -12.49 -2.62
CA LEU A 92 -11.68 -11.66 -3.60
C LEU A 92 -10.96 -12.53 -4.64
N VAL A 93 -10.93 -12.05 -5.87
CA VAL A 93 -10.22 -12.71 -6.97
C VAL A 93 -9.14 -11.75 -7.49
N PRO A 94 -7.89 -12.23 -7.61
CA PRO A 94 -7.37 -13.54 -7.27
C PRO A 94 -7.12 -13.70 -5.76
N LYS A 95 -7.32 -14.92 -5.29
CA LYS A 95 -7.02 -15.29 -3.89
C LYS A 95 -5.52 -15.37 -3.69
N GLY A 96 -5.09 -14.90 -2.57
CA GLY A 96 -3.70 -15.06 -2.15
C GLY A 96 -3.29 -14.01 -1.13
N PRO A 97 -2.24 -14.35 -0.42
CA PRO A 97 -1.65 -13.44 0.53
C PRO A 97 -1.07 -12.20 -0.16
N PRO A 98 -0.91 -11.05 0.55
CA PRO A 98 -0.34 -9.86 -0.05
C PRO A 98 1.05 -10.16 -0.62
N PRO A 99 1.36 -9.66 -1.82
CA PRO A 99 2.68 -9.84 -2.41
C PRO A 99 3.75 -9.27 -1.48
N GLU A 100 4.93 -9.88 -1.49
CA GLU A 100 6.08 -9.44 -0.68
C GLU A 100 6.33 -7.94 -0.77
N GLY A 101 6.17 -7.36 -1.96
CA GLY A 101 6.33 -5.93 -2.18
C GLY A 101 5.35 -5.03 -1.42
N ALA A 102 4.17 -5.53 -1.04
CA ALA A 102 3.21 -4.76 -0.23
C ALA A 102 3.70 -4.54 1.21
N ILE A 103 4.68 -5.33 1.66
CA ILE A 103 5.19 -5.34 3.04
C ILE A 103 6.56 -4.68 3.11
N LEU A 104 7.32 -4.73 2.03
CA LEU A 104 8.68 -4.18 1.95
C LEU A 104 8.71 -2.65 1.71
N ILE A 105 7.72 -1.91 2.20
CA ILE A 105 7.74 -0.42 2.23
C ILE A 105 8.98 0.12 2.97
N SER A 106 9.77 -0.75 3.52
CA SER A 106 10.97 -0.45 4.29
C SER A 106 12.28 -0.40 3.49
N ASP A 107 12.27 -0.59 2.17
CA ASP A 107 13.49 -0.32 1.38
C ASP A 107 13.85 1.16 1.53
N PRO A 108 15.03 1.50 2.10
CA PRO A 108 15.44 2.90 2.32
C PRO A 108 15.44 3.72 1.03
N ARG A 109 15.67 3.07 -0.11
CA ARG A 109 15.63 3.74 -1.42
C ARG A 109 14.21 4.10 -1.82
N ALA A 110 13.25 3.21 -1.57
CA ALA A 110 11.84 3.49 -1.82
C ALA A 110 11.31 4.59 -0.89
N LEU A 111 11.63 4.54 0.39
CA LEU A 111 11.26 5.57 1.37
C LEU A 111 11.85 6.94 1.00
N LYS A 112 13.14 6.98 0.60
CA LYS A 112 13.77 8.22 0.12
C LYS A 112 13.07 8.76 -1.13
N ARG A 113 12.68 7.91 -2.06
CA ARG A 113 11.95 8.32 -3.27
C ARG A 113 10.53 8.78 -2.94
N LEU A 114 9.83 8.07 -2.04
CA LEU A 114 8.51 8.50 -1.57
C LEU A 114 8.54 9.91 -0.97
N ARG A 115 9.57 10.26 -0.21
CA ARG A 115 9.74 11.63 0.31
C ARG A 115 9.92 12.68 -0.77
N MET A 116 10.39 12.30 -1.95
CA MET A 116 10.54 13.21 -3.10
C MET A 116 9.23 13.42 -3.86
N VAL A 117 8.26 12.52 -3.69
CA VAL A 117 6.92 12.70 -4.26
C VAL A 117 6.21 13.79 -3.48
N THR A 118 5.65 14.76 -4.19
CA THR A 118 4.88 15.82 -3.56
C THR A 118 3.50 15.85 -4.18
N GLY A 119 2.52 15.19 -3.56
CA GLY A 119 1.16 15.14 -4.10
C GLY A 119 0.23 14.22 -3.34
N VAL A 120 -1.00 14.22 -3.79
CA VAL A 120 -2.04 13.32 -3.36
C VAL A 120 -2.34 12.36 -4.51
N VAL A 121 -2.12 11.08 -4.28
CA VAL A 121 -2.33 10.01 -5.26
C VAL A 121 -3.53 9.18 -4.82
N GLU A 122 -4.52 9.03 -5.68
CA GLU A 122 -5.57 8.05 -5.50
C GLU A 122 -5.23 6.79 -6.29
N LEU A 123 -5.17 5.65 -5.62
CA LEU A 123 -5.07 4.33 -6.21
C LEU A 123 -6.46 3.69 -6.19
N ALA A 124 -7.00 3.32 -7.34
CA ALA A 124 -8.34 2.78 -7.46
C ALA A 124 -8.37 1.44 -8.20
N LEU A 125 -9.21 0.53 -7.70
CA LEU A 125 -9.60 -0.69 -8.39
C LEU A 125 -11.04 -0.51 -8.87
N ARG A 126 -11.29 -0.71 -10.18
CA ARG A 126 -12.60 -0.45 -10.78
C ARG A 126 -13.60 -1.61 -10.65
N ASP A 127 -13.09 -2.81 -10.39
CA ASP A 127 -13.84 -4.08 -10.43
C ASP A 127 -13.67 -4.87 -9.13
N PHE A 128 -13.62 -4.17 -8.00
CA PHE A 128 -13.51 -4.81 -6.71
C PHE A 128 -14.81 -5.57 -6.40
N ASP A 129 -14.71 -6.90 -6.35
CA ASP A 129 -15.80 -7.79 -6.00
C ASP A 129 -15.65 -8.20 -4.52
N ALA A 130 -16.65 -7.85 -3.72
CA ALA A 130 -16.79 -8.29 -2.34
C ALA A 130 -18.12 -9.01 -2.18
N ASP A 131 -18.05 -10.28 -1.87
CA ASP A 131 -19.15 -11.16 -1.44
C ASP A 131 -20.58 -10.76 -1.85
N GLY A 132 -21.00 -11.14 -3.07
CA GLY A 132 -22.40 -11.05 -3.51
C GLY A 132 -22.91 -9.65 -3.84
N GLU A 133 -22.04 -8.65 -3.80
CA GLU A 133 -22.33 -7.32 -4.32
C GLU A 133 -21.78 -7.17 -5.75
N PRO A 134 -22.41 -6.35 -6.60
CA PRO A 134 -21.85 -6.07 -7.91
C PRO A 134 -20.47 -5.46 -7.79
N PRO A 135 -19.55 -5.74 -8.73
CA PRO A 135 -18.22 -5.14 -8.76
C PRO A 135 -18.28 -3.64 -8.62
N ARG A 136 -17.50 -3.07 -7.73
CA ARG A 136 -17.51 -1.63 -7.44
C ARG A 136 -16.11 -1.05 -7.44
N ARG A 137 -16.05 0.25 -7.65
CA ARG A 137 -14.80 0.99 -7.51
C ARG A 137 -14.46 1.18 -6.04
N VAL A 138 -13.28 0.76 -5.66
CA VAL A 138 -12.69 1.04 -4.34
C VAL A 138 -11.40 1.83 -4.51
N SER A 139 -11.05 2.66 -3.54
CA SER A 139 -9.83 3.45 -3.65
C SER A 139 -9.13 3.64 -2.31
N MET A 140 -7.82 3.87 -2.42
CA MET A 140 -6.96 4.30 -1.33
C MET A 140 -6.27 5.59 -1.75
N THR A 141 -6.31 6.60 -0.90
CA THR A 141 -5.65 7.87 -1.15
C THR A 141 -4.37 7.97 -0.35
N VAL A 142 -3.28 8.30 -1.02
CA VAL A 142 -1.95 8.45 -0.42
C VAL A 142 -1.47 9.88 -0.61
N ALA A 143 -1.34 10.61 0.48
CA ALA A 143 -0.72 11.94 0.50
C ALA A 143 0.75 11.81 0.90
N VAL A 144 1.67 12.31 0.07
CA VAL A 144 3.12 12.22 0.28
C VAL A 144 3.79 13.57 0.10
N GLY A 145 4.93 13.77 0.75
CA GLY A 145 5.83 14.89 0.49
C GLY A 145 5.67 16.09 1.40
N GLY A 146 5.51 15.87 2.67
CA GLY A 146 5.68 16.93 3.65
C GLY A 146 4.78 16.85 4.87
N PRO A 147 5.25 17.44 5.98
CA PRO A 147 4.68 17.22 7.30
C PRO A 147 3.26 17.78 7.48
N ALA A 148 2.77 18.60 6.58
CA ALA A 148 1.46 19.26 6.73
C ALA A 148 0.43 18.79 5.71
N ARG A 149 0.76 17.78 4.88
CA ARG A 149 -0.15 17.42 3.81
C ARG A 149 -1.35 16.65 4.34
N LYS A 150 -2.51 17.25 4.16
CA LYS A 150 -3.79 16.60 4.38
C LYS A 150 -4.11 15.74 3.16
N VAL A 151 -4.84 14.66 3.37
CA VAL A 151 -5.50 13.99 2.27
C VAL A 151 -6.63 14.92 1.80
N GLU A 152 -6.42 15.54 0.65
CA GLU A 152 -7.42 16.39 0.03
C GLU A 152 -8.48 15.52 -0.66
N PRO A 153 -9.74 15.99 -0.75
CA PRO A 153 -10.79 15.24 -1.46
C PRO A 153 -10.51 15.11 -2.96
N ASP A 154 -9.77 16.08 -3.53
CA ASP A 154 -9.39 16.05 -4.94
C ASP A 154 -7.92 15.64 -5.06
N PRO A 155 -7.62 14.41 -5.52
CA PRO A 155 -6.26 13.96 -5.68
C PRO A 155 -5.54 14.68 -6.84
N ASP A 156 -4.24 14.89 -6.70
CA ASP A 156 -3.41 15.42 -7.79
C ASP A 156 -3.36 14.47 -8.99
N VAL A 157 -3.46 13.17 -8.72
CA VAL A 157 -3.48 12.13 -9.73
C VAL A 157 -4.32 10.94 -9.27
N VAL A 158 -5.06 10.36 -10.20
CA VAL A 158 -5.78 9.08 -10.04
C VAL A 158 -5.09 8.04 -10.91
N ILE A 159 -4.71 6.92 -10.29
CA ILE A 159 -4.19 5.73 -10.95
C ILE A 159 -5.24 4.63 -10.76
N GLU A 160 -5.86 4.21 -11.85
CA GLU A 160 -6.95 3.24 -11.80
C GLU A 160 -6.65 2.01 -12.64
N THR A 161 -6.94 0.84 -12.10
CA THR A 161 -6.72 -0.46 -12.77
C THR A 161 -7.78 -1.48 -12.36
N GLY A 162 -7.80 -2.62 -13.04
CA GLY A 162 -8.56 -3.79 -12.63
C GLY A 162 -7.81 -4.60 -11.54
N SER A 163 -8.55 -5.32 -10.72
CA SER A 163 -8.00 -6.13 -9.62
C SER A 163 -7.01 -7.18 -10.12
N ALA A 164 -7.30 -7.84 -11.24
CA ALA A 164 -6.40 -8.84 -11.85
C ALA A 164 -5.07 -8.21 -12.29
N THR A 165 -5.11 -7.07 -12.96
CA THR A 165 -3.90 -6.34 -13.39
C THR A 165 -3.10 -5.85 -12.19
N TYR A 166 -3.76 -5.29 -11.17
CA TYR A 166 -3.12 -4.86 -9.94
C TYR A 166 -2.28 -5.98 -9.31
N LEU A 167 -2.82 -7.19 -9.21
CA LEU A 167 -2.11 -8.32 -8.61
C LEU A 167 -0.96 -8.83 -9.47
N ARG A 168 -1.11 -8.85 -10.79
CA ARG A 168 -0.02 -9.19 -11.72
C ARG A 168 1.14 -8.20 -11.62
N VAL A 169 0.84 -6.91 -11.45
CA VAL A 169 1.86 -5.88 -11.24
C VAL A 169 2.54 -6.07 -9.88
N LEU A 170 1.78 -6.31 -8.82
CA LEU A 170 2.34 -6.52 -7.47
C LEU A 170 3.18 -7.81 -7.38
N SER A 171 2.79 -8.89 -8.09
CA SER A 171 3.56 -10.13 -8.14
C SER A 171 4.80 -10.05 -9.04
N GLY A 172 4.96 -8.94 -9.77
CA GLY A 172 6.03 -8.78 -10.76
C GLY A 172 5.86 -9.61 -12.03
N GLU A 173 4.66 -10.16 -12.26
CA GLU A 173 4.32 -10.86 -13.51
C GLU A 173 4.09 -9.90 -14.66
N LEU A 174 3.68 -8.69 -14.37
CA LEU A 174 3.44 -7.63 -15.34
C LEU A 174 4.19 -6.37 -14.92
N ALA A 175 4.98 -5.82 -15.83
CA ALA A 175 5.64 -4.55 -15.57
C ALA A 175 4.61 -3.40 -15.57
N PRO A 176 4.71 -2.43 -14.65
CA PRO A 176 3.78 -1.30 -14.60
C PRO A 176 3.72 -0.49 -15.91
N GLU A 177 4.86 -0.37 -16.60
CA GLU A 177 4.96 0.30 -17.90
C GLU A 177 4.21 -0.43 -19.01
N ASP A 178 4.23 -1.77 -19.02
CA ASP A 178 3.49 -2.58 -19.99
C ASP A 178 1.99 -2.46 -19.72
N ALA A 179 1.56 -2.56 -18.46
CA ALA A 179 0.17 -2.38 -18.07
C ALA A 179 -0.39 -1.00 -18.47
N LEU A 180 0.46 0.05 -18.39
CA LEU A 180 0.08 1.39 -18.81
C LEU A 180 0.00 1.49 -20.36
N ALA A 181 0.93 0.86 -21.08
CA ALA A 181 0.96 0.87 -22.54
C ALA A 181 -0.24 0.11 -23.12
N ASP A 182 -0.64 -1.00 -22.50
CA ASP A 182 -1.79 -1.81 -22.91
C ASP A 182 -3.15 -1.17 -22.52
N GLY A 183 -3.13 -0.09 -21.73
CA GLY A 183 -4.34 0.59 -21.26
C GLY A 183 -5.04 -0.10 -20.10
N ASP A 184 -4.44 -1.12 -19.50
CA ASP A 184 -4.92 -1.81 -18.32
C ASP A 184 -4.86 -0.94 -17.06
N VAL A 185 -3.94 0.02 -17.07
CA VAL A 185 -3.81 1.07 -16.07
C VAL A 185 -4.12 2.41 -16.71
N THR A 186 -4.98 3.20 -16.10
CA THR A 186 -5.27 4.57 -16.52
C THR A 186 -4.72 5.56 -15.51
N VAL A 187 -4.15 6.67 -16.01
CA VAL A 187 -3.59 7.73 -15.18
C VAL A 187 -4.24 9.05 -15.58
N THR A 188 -4.95 9.68 -14.65
CA THR A 188 -5.62 10.97 -14.84
C THR A 188 -5.07 12.00 -13.87
N GLY A 189 -4.82 13.23 -14.32
CA GLY A 189 -4.30 14.31 -13.49
C GLY A 189 -2.82 14.61 -13.73
N LYS A 190 -2.07 14.99 -12.70
CA LYS A 190 -0.68 15.48 -12.79
C LYS A 190 0.30 14.33 -13.07
N ARG A 191 0.64 14.13 -14.34
CA ARG A 191 1.55 13.06 -14.79
C ARG A 191 2.89 13.01 -14.04
N LEU A 192 3.46 14.17 -13.67
CA LEU A 192 4.72 14.22 -12.94
C LEU A 192 4.61 13.53 -11.57
N VAL A 193 3.51 13.75 -10.85
CA VAL A 193 3.23 13.11 -9.57
C VAL A 193 3.11 11.59 -9.75
N ALA A 194 2.37 11.15 -10.79
CA ALA A 194 2.25 9.73 -11.12
C ALA A 194 3.61 9.08 -11.39
N MET A 195 4.46 9.73 -12.21
CA MET A 195 5.79 9.23 -12.53
C MET A 195 6.70 9.12 -11.29
N GLN A 196 6.71 10.14 -10.45
CA GLN A 196 7.48 10.12 -9.20
C GLN A 196 7.01 9.01 -8.27
N PHE A 197 5.70 8.84 -8.14
CA PHE A 197 5.10 7.79 -7.32
C PHE A 197 5.42 6.39 -7.88
N ALA A 198 5.28 6.17 -9.19
CA ALA A 198 5.63 4.92 -9.85
C ALA A 198 7.11 4.57 -9.69
N LEU A 199 8.02 5.55 -9.81
CA LEU A 199 9.45 5.37 -9.54
C LEU A 199 9.75 5.02 -8.08
N ALA A 200 8.98 5.53 -7.14
CA ALA A 200 9.11 5.15 -5.74
C ALA A 200 8.63 3.71 -5.52
N LEU A 201 7.49 3.33 -6.10
CA LEU A 201 6.94 1.98 -6.00
C LEU A 201 7.80 0.93 -6.73
N SER A 202 8.41 1.27 -7.87
CA SER A 202 9.28 0.34 -8.60
C SER A 202 10.50 -0.14 -7.80
N ALA A 203 10.88 0.60 -6.76
CA ALA A 203 11.91 0.16 -5.82
C ALA A 203 11.41 -0.90 -4.84
N LEU A 204 10.08 -1.08 -4.73
CA LEU A 204 9.45 -2.08 -3.85
C LEU A 204 9.22 -3.41 -4.59
N VAL A 205 9.18 -3.39 -5.93
CA VAL A 205 8.99 -4.61 -6.70
C VAL A 205 10.31 -5.40 -6.71
N PRO A 206 10.30 -6.65 -6.25
CA PRO A 206 11.49 -7.48 -6.31
C PRO A 206 11.97 -7.58 -7.76
N LYS A 207 13.20 -7.18 -8.04
CA LYS A 207 13.78 -7.48 -9.35
C LYS A 207 13.87 -9.00 -9.46
N LYS A 208 13.14 -9.60 -10.40
CA LYS A 208 13.39 -10.99 -10.78
C LYS A 208 14.88 -11.09 -11.04
N GLY A 209 15.55 -11.91 -10.21
CA GLY A 209 16.99 -12.08 -10.31
C GLY A 209 17.40 -12.42 -11.73
N GLY A 210 18.31 -11.62 -12.27
CA GLY A 210 19.06 -11.99 -13.46
C GLY A 210 20.09 -13.07 -13.14
#